data_d92fd39374514294c314c07454eec831
#
_entry.id   d92fd39374514294c314c07454eec831
#
_cell.length_a   1.000
_cell.length_b   1.000
_cell.length_c   1.000
_cell.angle_alpha   90.00
_cell.angle_beta   90.00
_cell.angle_gamma   90.00
#
_symmetry.space_group_name_H-M   'P 1'
#
loop_
_entity.id
_entity.type
_entity.pdbx_description
1 polymer ?
#
loop_
_entity_poly.entity_id
_entity_poly.type
_entity_poly.pdbx_seq_one_letter_code
_entity_poly.pdbx_strand_id
1 'polypeptide(L)'
;MGSTSSLYAAIDLGSNSFHMLVVREVAGSIQTLTRIKRKVRLAAGLNSENALSNEAMERGWQCLRLFAERLQDIPPSQIRVVATATLRLAVNAGAFIAKAQEILGCPVQVISGEEEARLIYQGVAHTTGGADQRLVVDIGGASTELVTGTGAQTTSLFSLSMGCVTWLERYFADRNLGQENFDAAEKAAREVLRPVADELRYHGWKVCVGASGTVQALQEIMMAQGMDERITLEKLQQLNQRAIHCG
;
A
#
# COMPACT_ATOMS: atom_id res chain seq x y z
N MET A 1 10.83 40.11 3.31
CA MET A 1 10.52 38.95 4.15
C MET A 1 10.80 37.72 3.30
N GLY A 2 11.90 37.00 3.56
CA GLY A 2 12.24 35.81 2.79
C GLY A 2 11.19 34.72 3.01
N SER A 3 10.64 34.17 1.93
CA SER A 3 9.76 33.01 1.99
C SER A 3 10.58 31.86 2.63
N THR A 4 10.21 31.49 3.86
CA THR A 4 10.82 30.33 4.53
C THR A 4 10.34 29.08 3.80
N SER A 5 11.23 28.44 3.08
CA SER A 5 10.95 27.13 2.49
C SER A 5 11.30 26.06 3.51
N SER A 6 10.36 25.16 3.78
CA SER A 6 10.58 24.03 4.70
C SER A 6 10.57 22.69 3.91
N LEU A 7 11.48 21.79 4.25
CA LEU A 7 11.54 20.44 3.69
C LEU A 7 10.81 19.47 4.62
N TYR A 8 10.02 18.57 4.06
CA TYR A 8 9.36 17.49 4.79
C TYR A 8 9.58 16.17 4.09
N ALA A 9 9.65 15.09 4.85
CA ALA A 9 9.73 13.74 4.31
C ALA A 9 8.66 12.84 4.94
N ALA A 10 8.05 12.01 4.10
CA ALA A 10 7.18 10.92 4.51
C ALA A 10 7.75 9.60 4.03
N ILE A 11 7.82 8.61 4.92
CA ILE A 11 8.30 7.26 4.62
C ILE A 11 7.21 6.28 5.03
N ASP A 12 6.86 5.40 4.09
CA ASP A 12 5.93 4.30 4.30
C ASP A 12 6.70 2.97 4.19
N LEU A 13 6.69 2.21 5.29
CA LEU A 13 7.28 0.88 5.37
C LEU A 13 6.21 -0.17 5.07
N GLY A 14 5.85 -0.27 3.79
CA GLY A 14 4.82 -1.18 3.31
C GLY A 14 5.27 -2.63 3.20
N SER A 15 4.32 -3.53 3.06
CA SER A 15 4.54 -4.98 3.02
C SER A 15 5.29 -5.47 1.78
N ASN A 16 5.09 -4.83 0.63
CA ASN A 16 5.76 -5.15 -0.62
C ASN A 16 6.88 -4.17 -0.94
N SER A 17 6.65 -2.89 -0.74
CA SER A 17 7.58 -1.82 -1.10
C SER A 17 7.68 -0.79 0.02
N PHE A 18 8.87 -0.21 0.17
CA PHE A 18 9.07 1.01 0.95
C PHE A 18 9.02 2.20 0.03
N HIS A 19 8.35 3.25 0.49
CA HIS A 19 8.19 4.49 -0.24
C HIS A 19 8.77 5.64 0.56
N MET A 20 9.42 6.57 -0.12
CA MET A 20 9.85 7.85 0.45
C MET A 20 9.40 8.98 -0.47
N LEU A 21 8.78 9.98 0.12
CA LEU A 21 8.41 11.22 -0.52
C LEU A 21 9.10 12.38 0.21
N VAL A 22 9.83 13.20 -0.52
CA VAL A 22 10.39 14.46 -0.01
C VAL A 22 9.68 15.60 -0.71
N VAL A 23 9.18 16.54 0.06
CA VAL A 23 8.48 17.72 -0.44
C VAL A 23 9.07 18.99 0.13
N ARG A 24 8.92 20.08 -0.61
CA ARG A 24 9.21 21.45 -0.17
C ARG A 24 7.90 22.21 -0.05
N GLU A 25 7.71 22.86 1.08
CA GLU A 25 6.64 23.83 1.26
C GLU A 25 7.18 25.23 0.99
N VAL A 26 6.51 25.96 0.10
CA VAL A 26 6.79 27.37 -0.19
C VAL A 26 5.48 28.13 -0.25
N ALA A 27 5.28 29.06 0.67
CA ALA A 27 4.08 29.92 0.71
C ALA A 27 2.75 29.13 0.67
N GLY A 28 2.68 28.00 1.40
CA GLY A 28 1.49 27.14 1.48
C GLY A 28 1.32 26.17 0.29
N SER A 29 2.22 26.21 -0.68
CA SER A 29 2.22 25.26 -1.81
C SER A 29 3.22 24.14 -1.56
N ILE A 30 2.84 22.91 -1.92
CA ILE A 30 3.67 21.72 -1.76
C ILE A 30 4.26 21.33 -3.11
N GLN A 31 5.59 21.28 -3.18
CA GLN A 31 6.35 20.83 -4.34
C GLN A 31 7.03 19.50 -4.03
N THR A 32 6.75 18.48 -4.83
CA THR A 32 7.45 17.20 -4.74
C THR A 32 8.88 17.35 -5.30
N LEU A 33 9.87 17.04 -4.48
CA LEU A 33 11.29 17.05 -4.88
C LEU A 33 11.79 15.66 -5.24
N THR A 34 11.39 14.65 -4.45
CA THR A 34 11.87 13.28 -4.61
C THR A 34 10.76 12.32 -4.28
N ARG A 35 10.59 11.30 -5.12
CA ARG A 35 9.73 10.14 -4.85
C ARG A 35 10.52 8.88 -5.15
N ILE A 36 10.71 8.04 -4.14
CA ILE A 36 11.45 6.79 -4.27
C ILE A 36 10.54 5.65 -3.83
N LYS A 37 10.50 4.59 -4.65
CA LYS A 37 9.84 3.33 -4.36
C LYS A 37 10.86 2.20 -4.50
N ARG A 38 10.97 1.34 -3.48
CA ARG A 38 11.87 0.19 -3.48
C ARG A 38 11.11 -1.07 -3.10
N LYS A 39 11.18 -2.11 -3.93
CA LYS A 39 10.62 -3.43 -3.61
C LYS A 39 11.49 -4.09 -2.54
N VAL A 40 10.97 -4.21 -1.34
CA VAL A 40 11.61 -4.88 -0.19
C VAL A 40 11.01 -6.26 0.02
N ARG A 41 9.70 -6.45 -0.31
CA ARG A 41 8.94 -7.69 -0.13
C ARG A 41 9.05 -8.21 1.32
N LEU A 42 8.81 -7.31 2.28
CA LEU A 42 8.93 -7.63 3.69
C LEU A 42 7.97 -8.76 4.10
N ALA A 43 6.73 -8.72 3.59
CA ALA A 43 5.71 -9.73 3.87
C ALA A 43 6.10 -11.15 3.41
N ALA A 44 6.88 -11.28 2.33
CA ALA A 44 7.39 -12.58 1.88
C ALA A 44 8.41 -13.21 2.84
N GLY A 45 8.91 -12.44 3.81
CA GLY A 45 9.79 -12.94 4.86
C GLY A 45 9.08 -13.41 6.13
N LEU A 46 7.75 -13.33 6.20
CA LEU A 46 6.97 -13.87 7.31
C LEU A 46 6.86 -15.40 7.19
N ASN A 47 7.14 -16.08 8.28
CA ASN A 47 6.86 -17.52 8.41
C ASN A 47 5.43 -17.77 8.95
N SER A 48 5.07 -19.03 9.15
CA SER A 48 3.76 -19.46 9.68
C SER A 48 3.45 -18.92 11.09
N GLU A 49 4.45 -18.51 11.85
CA GLU A 49 4.32 -17.95 13.19
C GLU A 49 4.36 -16.40 13.17
N ASN A 50 4.28 -15.78 12.00
CA ASN A 50 4.42 -14.36 11.78
C ASN A 50 5.78 -13.78 12.23
N ALA A 51 6.85 -14.56 12.21
CA ALA A 51 8.19 -14.06 12.44
C ALA A 51 8.86 -13.66 11.12
N LEU A 52 9.46 -12.46 11.07
CA LEU A 52 10.26 -12.00 9.94
C LEU A 52 11.61 -12.73 9.90
N SER A 53 12.01 -13.19 8.73
CA SER A 53 13.34 -13.73 8.51
C SER A 53 14.42 -12.64 8.57
N ASN A 54 15.64 -13.04 8.95
CA ASN A 54 16.78 -12.12 8.99
C ASN A 54 17.08 -11.50 7.62
N GLU A 55 16.93 -12.27 6.55
CA GLU A 55 17.14 -11.81 5.17
C GLU A 55 16.13 -10.72 4.78
N ALA A 56 14.87 -10.88 5.18
CA ALA A 56 13.84 -9.87 4.91
C ALA A 56 14.10 -8.59 5.70
N MET A 57 14.49 -8.71 6.98
CA MET A 57 14.85 -7.57 7.81
C MET A 57 16.07 -6.84 7.23
N GLU A 58 17.12 -7.56 6.83
CA GLU A 58 18.31 -6.93 6.25
C GLU A 58 18.01 -6.20 4.93
N ARG A 59 17.18 -6.78 4.04
CA ARG A 59 16.72 -6.05 2.83
C ARG A 59 16.01 -4.74 3.18
N GLY A 60 15.18 -4.76 4.23
CA GLY A 60 14.52 -3.55 4.72
C GLY A 60 15.52 -2.51 5.21
N TRP A 61 16.45 -2.90 6.07
CA TRP A 61 17.47 -1.98 6.60
C TRP A 61 18.40 -1.43 5.52
N GLN A 62 18.78 -2.22 4.52
CA GLN A 62 19.54 -1.73 3.37
C GLN A 62 18.78 -0.63 2.62
N CYS A 63 17.48 -0.83 2.39
CA CYS A 63 16.64 0.19 1.80
C CYS A 63 16.60 1.47 2.65
N LEU A 64 16.47 1.33 3.98
CA LEU A 64 16.42 2.47 4.89
C LEU A 64 17.75 3.25 4.95
N ARG A 65 18.91 2.60 4.82
CA ARG A 65 20.20 3.27 4.69
C ARG A 65 20.25 4.18 3.46
N LEU A 66 19.72 3.71 2.31
CA LEU A 66 19.62 4.54 1.10
C LEU A 66 18.64 5.71 1.28
N PHE A 67 17.58 5.53 2.05
CA PHE A 67 16.66 6.62 2.37
C PHE A 67 17.32 7.65 3.29
N ALA A 68 18.05 7.20 4.31
CA ALA A 68 18.75 8.06 5.27
C ALA A 68 19.74 9.03 4.58
N GLU A 69 20.41 8.59 3.51
CA GLU A 69 21.28 9.44 2.71
C GLU A 69 20.55 10.65 2.08
N ARG A 70 19.23 10.53 1.85
CA ARG A 70 18.39 11.59 1.26
C ARG A 70 17.75 12.49 2.29
N LEU A 71 17.86 12.15 3.57
CA LEU A 71 17.21 12.85 4.68
C LEU A 71 18.15 13.80 5.43
N GLN A 72 19.45 13.86 5.07
CA GLN A 72 20.49 14.55 5.82
C GLN A 72 20.20 16.03 6.08
N ASP A 73 19.51 16.71 5.15
CA ASP A 73 19.17 18.12 5.26
C ASP A 73 17.76 18.36 5.86
N ILE A 74 17.09 17.31 6.33
CA ILE A 74 15.72 17.39 6.84
C ILE A 74 15.75 17.13 8.35
N PRO A 75 15.31 18.08 9.19
CA PRO A 75 15.23 17.86 10.62
C PRO A 75 14.34 16.66 10.97
N PRO A 76 14.68 15.84 11.97
CA PRO A 76 13.85 14.70 12.40
C PRO A 76 12.39 15.04 12.71
N SER A 77 12.11 16.24 13.20
CA SER A 77 10.75 16.75 13.46
C SER A 77 9.91 16.97 12.19
N GLN A 78 10.55 17.02 11.02
CA GLN A 78 9.92 17.16 9.70
C GLN A 78 9.89 15.85 8.92
N ILE A 79 10.29 14.73 9.54
CA ILE A 79 10.25 13.38 8.96
C ILE A 79 9.14 12.59 9.65
N ARG A 80 8.25 12.01 8.84
CA ARG A 80 7.23 11.07 9.32
C ARG A 80 7.50 9.69 8.74
N VAL A 81 7.64 8.70 9.61
CA VAL A 81 7.82 7.30 9.21
C VAL A 81 6.67 6.47 9.77
N VAL A 82 5.94 5.81 8.88
CA VAL A 82 4.87 4.89 9.25
C VAL A 82 5.21 3.47 8.81
N ALA A 83 4.77 2.51 9.59
CA ALA A 83 4.88 1.09 9.30
C ALA A 83 3.49 0.47 9.32
N THR A 84 3.23 -0.42 8.38
CA THR A 84 1.89 -0.92 8.09
C THR A 84 1.74 -2.42 8.34
N ALA A 85 0.91 -3.12 7.61
CA ALA A 85 0.39 -4.46 7.90
C ALA A 85 1.44 -5.49 8.32
N THR A 86 2.55 -5.62 7.60
CA THR A 86 3.57 -6.65 7.95
C THR A 86 4.19 -6.39 9.32
N LEU A 87 4.51 -5.13 9.66
CA LEU A 87 5.11 -4.79 10.95
C LEU A 87 4.06 -4.73 12.08
N ARG A 88 2.76 -4.64 11.76
CA ARG A 88 1.68 -4.89 12.74
C ARG A 88 1.58 -6.36 13.13
N LEU A 89 1.79 -7.26 12.15
CA LEU A 89 1.62 -8.70 12.32
C LEU A 89 2.87 -9.38 12.89
N ALA A 90 4.06 -8.89 12.55
CA ALA A 90 5.31 -9.57 12.87
C ALA A 90 5.58 -9.60 14.37
N VAL A 91 5.73 -10.81 14.93
CA VAL A 91 6.01 -11.03 16.36
C VAL A 91 7.37 -10.49 16.79
N ASN A 92 8.31 -10.34 15.85
CA ASN A 92 9.63 -9.77 16.05
C ASN A 92 9.80 -8.37 15.43
N ALA A 93 8.70 -7.66 15.16
CA ALA A 93 8.72 -6.31 14.59
C ALA A 93 9.55 -5.32 15.42
N GLY A 94 9.57 -5.47 16.75
CA GLY A 94 10.35 -4.62 17.65
C GLY A 94 11.83 -4.55 17.30
N ALA A 95 12.44 -5.69 16.96
CA ALA A 95 13.84 -5.75 16.55
C ALA A 95 14.09 -5.00 15.22
N PHE A 96 13.18 -5.18 14.26
CA PHE A 96 13.24 -4.45 13.00
C PHE A 96 13.12 -2.94 13.20
N ILE A 97 12.12 -2.50 13.98
CA ILE A 97 11.80 -1.09 14.22
C ILE A 97 12.93 -0.40 14.97
N ALA A 98 13.49 -1.03 16.00
CA ALA A 98 14.61 -0.46 16.76
C ALA A 98 15.79 -0.12 15.84
N LYS A 99 16.17 -1.05 14.97
CA LYS A 99 17.24 -0.82 13.99
C LYS A 99 16.87 0.19 12.91
N ALA A 100 15.61 0.18 12.47
CA ALA A 100 15.11 1.17 11.51
C ALA A 100 15.20 2.60 12.06
N GLN A 101 14.82 2.81 13.32
CA GLN A 101 14.92 4.11 14.00
C GLN A 101 16.37 4.57 14.17
N GLU A 102 17.29 3.64 14.48
CA GLU A 102 18.72 3.92 14.53
C GLU A 102 19.27 4.40 13.18
N ILE A 103 18.86 3.73 12.07
CA ILE A 103 19.30 4.06 10.72
C ILE A 103 18.73 5.42 10.26
N LEU A 104 17.45 5.69 10.54
CA LEU A 104 16.76 6.90 10.06
C LEU A 104 16.96 8.11 10.97
N GLY A 105 17.38 7.90 12.22
CA GLY A 105 17.52 8.98 13.21
C GLY A 105 16.20 9.60 13.66
N CYS A 106 15.07 8.92 13.43
CA CYS A 106 13.73 9.40 13.79
C CYS A 106 12.79 8.24 14.15
N PRO A 107 11.68 8.51 14.89
CA PRO A 107 10.74 7.46 15.31
C PRO A 107 10.03 6.80 14.12
N VAL A 108 9.77 5.50 14.25
CA VAL A 108 8.91 4.71 13.35
C VAL A 108 7.61 4.42 14.09
N GLN A 109 6.49 4.84 13.52
CA GLN A 109 5.17 4.60 14.08
C GLN A 109 4.48 3.46 13.34
N VAL A 110 4.15 2.39 14.06
CA VAL A 110 3.24 1.35 13.54
C VAL A 110 1.82 1.89 13.65
N ILE A 111 1.16 2.06 12.51
CA ILE A 111 -0.20 2.59 12.46
C ILE A 111 -1.23 1.47 12.37
N SER A 112 -2.44 1.70 12.89
CA SER A 112 -3.55 0.76 12.74
C SER A 112 -4.01 0.65 11.27
N GLY A 113 -4.75 -0.41 10.94
CA GLY A 113 -5.32 -0.54 9.59
C GLY A 113 -6.32 0.57 9.26
N GLU A 114 -7.10 1.03 10.24
CA GLU A 114 -8.02 2.15 10.07
C GLU A 114 -7.29 3.47 9.81
N GLU A 115 -6.20 3.72 10.54
CA GLU A 115 -5.37 4.90 10.30
C GLU A 115 -4.70 4.86 8.92
N GLU A 116 -4.21 3.69 8.51
CA GLU A 116 -3.69 3.47 7.16
C GLU A 116 -4.76 3.79 6.10
N ALA A 117 -5.95 3.21 6.24
CA ALA A 117 -7.09 3.45 5.36
C ALA A 117 -7.46 4.94 5.29
N ARG A 118 -7.48 5.62 6.45
CA ARG A 118 -7.76 7.06 6.54
C ARG A 118 -6.72 7.90 5.78
N LEU A 119 -5.45 7.61 5.97
CA LEU A 119 -4.35 8.32 5.30
C LEU A 119 -4.37 8.10 3.78
N ILE A 120 -4.64 6.88 3.34
CA ILE A 120 -4.80 6.55 1.91
C ILE A 120 -5.93 7.36 1.30
N TYR A 121 -7.10 7.38 1.96
CA TYR A 121 -8.24 8.16 1.48
C TYR A 121 -7.92 9.65 1.36
N GLN A 122 -7.25 10.23 2.36
CA GLN A 122 -6.83 11.63 2.33
C GLN A 122 -5.88 11.92 1.17
N GLY A 123 -4.91 11.05 0.92
CA GLY A 123 -4.00 11.16 -0.21
C GLY A 123 -4.73 11.14 -1.56
N VAL A 124 -5.67 10.21 -1.74
CA VAL A 124 -6.50 10.11 -2.94
C VAL A 124 -7.40 11.35 -3.08
N ALA A 125 -8.07 11.78 -2.02
CA ALA A 125 -8.94 12.95 -2.05
C ALA A 125 -8.19 14.23 -2.43
N HIS A 126 -6.96 14.38 -1.93
CA HIS A 126 -6.10 15.53 -2.25
C HIS A 126 -5.65 15.55 -3.72
N THR A 127 -5.37 14.37 -4.30
CA THR A 127 -4.82 14.27 -5.66
C THR A 127 -5.88 14.19 -6.75
N THR A 128 -7.05 13.63 -6.46
CA THR A 128 -8.12 13.47 -7.44
C THR A 128 -9.14 14.61 -7.42
N GLY A 129 -9.22 15.36 -6.32
CA GLY A 129 -10.23 16.42 -6.16
C GLY A 129 -11.66 15.89 -6.18
N GLY A 130 -12.63 16.81 -6.38
CA GLY A 130 -14.07 16.49 -6.51
C GLY A 130 -14.76 16.22 -5.17
N ALA A 131 -16.09 16.34 -5.20
CA ALA A 131 -16.96 16.16 -4.02
C ALA A 131 -17.87 14.92 -4.14
N ASP A 132 -17.60 14.03 -5.11
CA ASP A 132 -18.40 12.83 -5.30
C ASP A 132 -18.18 11.80 -4.20
N GLN A 133 -19.23 11.00 -3.96
CA GLN A 133 -19.11 9.78 -3.18
C GLN A 133 -18.13 8.83 -3.88
N ARG A 134 -17.09 8.44 -3.18
CA ARG A 134 -16.06 7.55 -3.74
C ARG A 134 -15.82 6.34 -2.85
N LEU A 135 -15.47 5.25 -3.51
CA LEU A 135 -14.81 4.09 -2.91
C LEU A 135 -13.34 4.13 -3.29
N VAL A 136 -12.46 4.10 -2.32
CA VAL A 136 -11.02 3.88 -2.53
C VAL A 136 -10.70 2.43 -2.22
N VAL A 137 -9.99 1.78 -3.14
CA VAL A 137 -9.53 0.40 -3.01
C VAL A 137 -8.01 0.41 -3.12
N ASP A 138 -7.33 0.09 -2.03
CA ASP A 138 -5.88 -0.06 -1.98
C ASP A 138 -5.52 -1.53 -1.75
N ILE A 139 -4.96 -2.20 -2.76
CA ILE A 139 -4.52 -3.59 -2.63
C ILE A 139 -3.02 -3.59 -2.37
N GLY A 140 -2.67 -3.60 -1.09
CA GLY A 140 -1.30 -3.66 -0.61
C GLY A 140 -0.68 -5.06 -0.67
N GLY A 141 0.49 -5.22 -0.05
CA GLY A 141 1.20 -6.49 -0.01
C GLY A 141 0.59 -7.52 0.94
N ALA A 142 0.10 -7.10 2.10
CA ALA A 142 -0.43 -7.96 3.15
C ALA A 142 -1.86 -7.59 3.58
N SER A 143 -2.30 -6.37 3.29
CA SER A 143 -3.65 -5.89 3.56
C SER A 143 -4.29 -5.28 2.33
N THR A 144 -5.60 -5.08 2.40
CA THR A 144 -6.38 -4.31 1.44
C THR A 144 -7.26 -3.35 2.21
N GLU A 145 -7.11 -2.07 1.93
CA GLU A 145 -7.91 -1.01 2.51
C GLU A 145 -9.07 -0.67 1.58
N LEU A 146 -10.29 -0.60 2.18
CA LEU A 146 -11.51 -0.19 1.51
C LEU A 146 -12.09 1.00 2.27
N VAL A 147 -12.23 2.12 1.59
CA VAL A 147 -12.69 3.36 2.22
C VAL A 147 -13.77 4.01 1.39
N THR A 148 -14.93 4.24 2.02
CA THR A 148 -15.95 5.10 1.41
C THR A 148 -15.90 6.50 2.01
N GLY A 149 -16.30 7.49 1.23
CA GLY A 149 -16.35 8.88 1.70
C GLY A 149 -16.83 9.85 0.66
N THR A 150 -16.93 11.11 1.05
CA THR A 150 -17.33 12.22 0.18
C THR A 150 -16.40 13.40 0.39
N GLY A 151 -15.84 13.94 -0.69
CA GLY A 151 -14.83 14.99 -0.59
C GLY A 151 -13.62 14.52 0.22
N ALA A 152 -13.29 15.21 1.30
CA ALA A 152 -12.20 14.85 2.21
C ALA A 152 -12.64 14.01 3.43
N GLN A 153 -13.95 13.75 3.59
CA GLN A 153 -14.49 13.05 4.74
C GLN A 153 -14.71 11.58 4.45
N THR A 154 -14.22 10.72 5.34
CA THR A 154 -14.44 9.28 5.29
C THR A 154 -15.75 8.91 5.96
N THR A 155 -16.43 7.88 5.43
CA THR A 155 -17.67 7.32 5.99
C THR A 155 -17.42 5.95 6.60
N SER A 156 -16.75 5.04 5.87
CA SER A 156 -16.36 3.72 6.37
C SER A 156 -14.89 3.48 6.07
N LEU A 157 -14.22 2.81 6.99
CA LEU A 157 -12.79 2.50 6.94
C LEU A 157 -12.61 1.01 7.27
N PHE A 158 -12.10 0.25 6.30
CA PHE A 158 -11.80 -1.16 6.50
C PHE A 158 -10.36 -1.45 6.08
N SER A 159 -9.66 -2.25 6.89
CA SER A 159 -8.39 -2.87 6.54
C SER A 159 -8.54 -4.37 6.67
N LEU A 160 -8.44 -5.06 5.55
CA LEU A 160 -8.71 -6.48 5.43
C LEU A 160 -7.40 -7.26 5.28
N SER A 161 -7.29 -8.39 5.96
CA SER A 161 -6.09 -9.24 5.95
C SER A 161 -5.97 -10.05 4.65
N MET A 162 -5.90 -9.34 3.52
CA MET A 162 -5.63 -9.90 2.20
C MET A 162 -4.77 -8.91 1.39
N GLY A 163 -3.72 -9.40 0.74
CA GLY A 163 -2.84 -8.57 -0.06
C GLY A 163 -2.09 -9.39 -1.10
N CYS A 164 -1.53 -8.73 -2.09
CA CYS A 164 -0.95 -9.41 -3.26
C CYS A 164 0.24 -10.32 -2.92
N VAL A 165 1.05 -9.98 -1.92
CA VAL A 165 2.20 -10.83 -1.51
C VAL A 165 1.71 -12.01 -0.69
N THR A 166 0.86 -11.78 0.31
CA THR A 166 0.33 -12.86 1.16
C THR A 166 -0.54 -13.84 0.38
N TRP A 167 -1.33 -13.37 -0.60
CA TRP A 167 -2.12 -14.22 -1.49
C TRP A 167 -1.24 -15.02 -2.44
N LEU A 168 -0.18 -14.42 -2.99
CA LEU A 168 0.80 -15.12 -3.83
C LEU A 168 1.43 -16.30 -3.07
N GLU A 169 1.93 -16.06 -1.85
CA GLU A 169 2.59 -17.10 -1.06
C GLU A 169 1.62 -18.17 -0.55
N ARG A 170 0.34 -17.84 -0.38
CA ARG A 170 -0.66 -18.77 0.15
C ARG A 170 -1.34 -19.62 -0.92
N TYR A 171 -1.67 -19.04 -2.08
CA TYR A 171 -2.49 -19.70 -3.11
C TYR A 171 -1.71 -20.01 -4.39
N PHE A 172 -0.53 -19.44 -4.56
CA PHE A 172 0.33 -19.60 -5.74
C PHE A 172 1.78 -19.89 -5.34
N ALA A 173 1.99 -20.59 -4.21
CA ALA A 173 3.34 -20.91 -3.73
C ALA A 173 4.14 -21.77 -4.71
N ASP A 174 3.45 -22.67 -5.43
CA ASP A 174 3.98 -23.51 -6.49
C ASP A 174 4.25 -22.77 -7.81
N ARG A 175 3.89 -21.46 -7.85
CA ARG A 175 3.98 -20.61 -9.05
C ARG A 175 3.13 -21.10 -10.23
N ASN A 176 2.18 -22.00 -9.99
CA ASN A 176 1.21 -22.46 -10.97
C ASN A 176 0.03 -21.48 -11.05
N LEU A 177 -0.29 -21.01 -12.25
CA LEU A 177 -1.43 -20.15 -12.53
C LEU A 177 -2.68 -20.95 -12.96
N GLY A 178 -2.84 -22.15 -12.42
CA GLY A 178 -3.96 -23.02 -12.71
C GLY A 178 -5.30 -22.49 -12.18
N GLN A 179 -6.40 -22.92 -12.79
CA GLN A 179 -7.76 -22.54 -12.41
C GLN A 179 -8.04 -22.80 -10.93
N GLU A 180 -7.58 -23.94 -10.40
CA GLU A 180 -7.82 -24.31 -8.98
C GLU A 180 -7.19 -23.30 -8.00
N ASN A 181 -5.99 -22.77 -8.31
CA ASN A 181 -5.32 -21.76 -7.49
C ASN A 181 -6.12 -20.46 -7.50
N PHE A 182 -6.62 -20.03 -8.66
CA PHE A 182 -7.46 -18.83 -8.77
C PHE A 182 -8.79 -19.01 -8.04
N ASP A 183 -9.46 -20.15 -8.19
CA ASP A 183 -10.74 -20.43 -7.52
C ASP A 183 -10.59 -20.42 -5.99
N ALA A 184 -9.51 -21.02 -5.48
CA ALA A 184 -9.20 -21.03 -4.05
C ALA A 184 -8.92 -19.61 -3.52
N ALA A 185 -8.13 -18.81 -4.26
CA ALA A 185 -7.81 -17.44 -3.92
C ALA A 185 -9.06 -16.53 -3.94
N GLU A 186 -9.91 -16.66 -4.98
CA GLU A 186 -11.14 -15.89 -5.10
C GLU A 186 -12.13 -16.26 -3.99
N LYS A 187 -12.33 -17.54 -3.71
CA LYS A 187 -13.19 -17.99 -2.63
C LYS A 187 -12.75 -17.39 -1.29
N ALA A 188 -11.48 -17.44 -0.98
CA ALA A 188 -10.93 -16.87 0.25
C ALA A 188 -11.10 -15.34 0.30
N ALA A 189 -10.88 -14.63 -0.81
CA ALA A 189 -11.09 -13.18 -0.87
C ALA A 189 -12.55 -12.81 -0.64
N ARG A 190 -13.50 -13.56 -1.19
CA ARG A 190 -14.94 -13.37 -0.96
C ARG A 190 -15.31 -13.57 0.52
N GLU A 191 -14.73 -14.56 1.20
CA GLU A 191 -14.95 -14.77 2.64
C GLU A 191 -14.46 -13.58 3.47
N VAL A 192 -13.28 -13.03 3.14
CA VAL A 192 -12.71 -11.84 3.82
C VAL A 192 -13.56 -10.60 3.56
N LEU A 193 -14.14 -10.44 2.36
CA LEU A 193 -14.97 -9.30 1.98
C LEU A 193 -16.39 -9.36 2.56
N ARG A 194 -16.91 -10.57 2.81
CA ARG A 194 -18.31 -10.79 3.21
C ARG A 194 -18.76 -9.90 4.38
N PRO A 195 -18.00 -9.77 5.49
CA PRO A 195 -18.44 -9.00 6.66
C PRO A 195 -18.64 -7.51 6.38
N VAL A 196 -17.95 -6.95 5.38
CA VAL A 196 -17.94 -5.49 5.09
C VAL A 196 -18.74 -5.13 3.84
N ALA A 197 -19.15 -6.13 3.05
CA ALA A 197 -19.77 -5.90 1.74
C ALA A 197 -21.10 -5.14 1.82
N ASP A 198 -21.92 -5.44 2.82
CA ASP A 198 -23.25 -4.82 2.95
C ASP A 198 -23.14 -3.35 3.40
N GLU A 199 -22.20 -3.03 4.28
CA GLU A 199 -21.94 -1.65 4.69
C GLU A 199 -21.42 -0.82 3.50
N LEU A 200 -20.49 -1.37 2.71
CA LEU A 200 -20.00 -0.72 1.51
C LEU A 200 -21.12 -0.45 0.50
N ARG A 201 -22.01 -1.44 0.27
CA ARG A 201 -23.16 -1.28 -0.64
C ARG A 201 -24.18 -0.27 -0.11
N TYR A 202 -24.41 -0.24 1.19
CA TYR A 202 -25.33 0.70 1.82
C TYR A 202 -24.90 2.15 1.60
N HIS A 203 -23.62 2.44 1.78
CA HIS A 203 -23.09 3.79 1.51
C HIS A 203 -23.01 4.10 0.02
N GLY A 204 -22.76 3.10 -0.81
CA GLY A 204 -22.63 3.25 -2.24
C GLY A 204 -21.45 4.15 -2.66
N TRP A 205 -21.24 4.30 -3.94
CA TRP A 205 -20.27 5.22 -4.53
C TRP A 205 -20.63 5.56 -5.96
N LYS A 206 -20.20 6.74 -6.42
CA LYS A 206 -20.30 7.18 -7.82
C LYS A 206 -18.98 6.94 -8.56
N VAL A 207 -17.87 7.01 -7.83
CA VAL A 207 -16.52 6.85 -8.37
C VAL A 207 -15.78 5.81 -7.54
N CYS A 208 -15.14 4.85 -8.22
CA CYS A 208 -14.21 3.91 -7.58
C CYS A 208 -12.79 4.24 -8.03
N VAL A 209 -11.89 4.45 -7.06
CA VAL A 209 -10.49 4.79 -7.30
C VAL A 209 -9.62 3.67 -6.74
N GLY A 210 -8.83 3.06 -7.60
CA GLY A 210 -7.80 2.13 -7.19
C GLY A 210 -6.52 2.87 -6.80
N ALA A 211 -5.91 2.45 -5.71
CA ALA A 211 -4.63 2.94 -5.23
C ALA A 211 -3.61 1.80 -5.17
N SER A 212 -2.34 2.16 -4.93
CA SER A 212 -1.18 1.27 -4.80
C SER A 212 -0.69 0.53 -6.05
N GLY A 213 0.40 -0.18 -5.84
CA GLY A 213 1.14 -0.81 -6.94
C GLY A 213 0.43 -1.98 -7.60
N THR A 214 -0.50 -2.65 -6.91
CA THR A 214 -1.26 -3.77 -7.51
C THR A 214 -2.23 -3.25 -8.57
N VAL A 215 -2.98 -2.20 -8.25
CA VAL A 215 -3.93 -1.59 -9.20
C VAL A 215 -3.20 -0.94 -10.37
N GLN A 216 -2.08 -0.26 -10.08
CA GLN A 216 -1.21 0.30 -11.13
C GLN A 216 -0.68 -0.78 -12.08
N ALA A 217 -0.21 -1.91 -11.55
CA ALA A 217 0.28 -3.02 -12.37
C ALA A 217 -0.82 -3.62 -13.26
N LEU A 218 -2.03 -3.76 -12.75
CA LEU A 218 -3.19 -4.20 -13.55
C LEU A 218 -3.48 -3.22 -14.70
N GLN A 219 -3.47 -1.93 -14.44
CA GLN A 219 -3.66 -0.91 -15.46
C GLN A 219 -2.55 -0.96 -16.52
N GLU A 220 -1.28 -1.05 -16.11
CA GLU A 220 -0.14 -1.14 -17.01
C GLU A 220 -0.24 -2.38 -17.93
N ILE A 221 -0.64 -3.54 -17.37
CA ILE A 221 -0.84 -4.77 -18.15
C ILE A 221 -1.98 -4.59 -19.16
N MET A 222 -3.09 -4.01 -18.76
CA MET A 222 -4.24 -3.74 -19.65
C MET A 222 -3.84 -2.81 -20.80
N MET A 223 -3.16 -1.72 -20.50
CA MET A 223 -2.69 -0.76 -21.51
C MET A 223 -1.67 -1.40 -22.47
N ALA A 224 -0.75 -2.22 -21.97
CA ALA A 224 0.20 -2.97 -22.81
C ALA A 224 -0.49 -3.95 -23.76
N GLN A 225 -1.72 -4.36 -23.46
CA GLN A 225 -2.55 -5.22 -24.32
C GLN A 225 -3.51 -4.43 -25.22
N GLY A 226 -3.34 -3.11 -25.30
CA GLY A 226 -4.17 -2.24 -26.15
C GLY A 226 -5.55 -1.92 -25.59
N MET A 227 -5.79 -2.16 -24.29
CA MET A 227 -7.01 -1.75 -23.59
C MET A 227 -6.87 -0.29 -23.12
N ASP A 228 -7.99 0.39 -22.89
CA ASP A 228 -7.97 1.72 -22.25
C ASP A 228 -7.60 1.61 -20.74
N GLU A 229 -7.29 2.73 -20.12
CA GLU A 229 -6.81 2.82 -18.74
C GLU A 229 -7.84 2.44 -17.65
N ARG A 230 -9.13 2.38 -18.01
CA ARG A 230 -10.21 2.10 -17.06
C ARG A 230 -10.26 0.62 -16.74
N ILE A 231 -10.13 0.26 -15.46
CA ILE A 231 -10.29 -1.10 -14.98
C ILE A 231 -11.78 -1.43 -14.87
N THR A 232 -12.21 -2.50 -15.55
CA THR A 232 -13.59 -3.03 -15.49
C THR A 232 -13.56 -4.50 -15.11
N LEU A 233 -14.69 -5.01 -14.61
CA LEU A 233 -14.82 -6.43 -14.28
C LEU A 233 -14.55 -7.34 -15.49
N GLU A 234 -15.06 -6.96 -16.66
CA GLU A 234 -14.86 -7.70 -17.90
C GLU A 234 -13.37 -7.83 -18.26
N LYS A 235 -12.62 -6.71 -18.18
CA LYS A 235 -11.17 -6.72 -18.44
C LYS A 235 -10.40 -7.54 -17.41
N LEU A 236 -10.80 -7.47 -16.13
CA LEU A 236 -10.20 -8.32 -15.09
C LEU A 236 -10.44 -9.80 -15.36
N GLN A 237 -11.65 -10.18 -15.79
CA GLN A 237 -11.97 -11.56 -16.17
C GLN A 237 -11.15 -12.02 -17.37
N GLN A 238 -10.97 -11.16 -18.39
CA GLN A 238 -10.10 -11.46 -19.55
C GLN A 238 -8.64 -11.65 -19.13
N LEU A 239 -8.10 -10.82 -18.24
CA LEU A 239 -6.75 -10.99 -17.72
C LEU A 239 -6.59 -12.28 -16.93
N ASN A 240 -7.58 -12.61 -16.09
CA ASN A 240 -7.59 -13.85 -15.32
C ASN A 240 -7.56 -15.08 -16.23
N GLN A 241 -8.43 -15.12 -17.24
CA GLN A 241 -8.46 -16.21 -18.23
C GLN A 241 -7.13 -16.34 -18.98
N ARG A 242 -6.53 -15.22 -19.38
CA ARG A 242 -5.21 -15.24 -20.05
C ARG A 242 -4.12 -15.75 -19.12
N ALA A 243 -4.10 -15.33 -17.86
CA ALA A 243 -3.12 -15.81 -16.87
C ALA A 243 -3.21 -17.34 -16.70
N ILE A 244 -4.43 -17.87 -16.58
CA ILE A 244 -4.67 -19.32 -16.48
C ILE A 244 -4.22 -20.06 -17.75
N HIS A 245 -4.42 -19.46 -18.92
CA HIS A 245 -4.08 -20.10 -20.20
C HIS A 245 -2.55 -20.10 -20.49
N CYS A 246 -1.81 -19.15 -19.90
CA CYS A 246 -0.36 -19.01 -20.07
C CYS A 246 0.44 -19.70 -18.96
N GLY A 247 -0.18 -20.10 -17.87
CA GLY A 247 0.43 -20.82 -16.74
C GLY A 247 0.39 -22.29 -16.94
#